data_adf56a9220eab72948691cb13d37d407
#
_entry.id   adf56a9220eab72948691cb13d37d407
#
_cell.length_a   1.000
_cell.length_b   1.000
_cell.length_c   1.000
_cell.angle_alpha   90.00
_cell.angle_beta   90.00
_cell.angle_gamma   90.00
#
_symmetry.space_group_name_H-M   'P 1'
#
loop_
_entity.id
_entity.type
_entity.pdbx_description
1 polymer ?
#
loop_
_entity_poly.entity_id
_entity_poly.type
_entity_poly.pdbx_seq_one_letter_code
_entity_poly.pdbx_strand_id
1 'polypeptide(L)'
;MYLALAIAAALLTACHSSHIEVTVENRTGGPIRLLQVDYPSASFGADSLAAGATMRYRIQVQGTGPLKVQYTAGNGNAAQVSGPELAESQEGDLSIVLLPAGKADFRPSLSSNK
;
A
#
# COMPACT_ATOMS: atom_id res chain seq x y z
N MET A 1 -27.09 -25.90 26.55
CA MET A 1 -25.66 -26.20 26.43
C MET A 1 -25.11 -25.97 25.04
N TYR A 2 -25.81 -26.36 24.01
CA TYR A 2 -25.31 -26.20 22.63
C TYR A 2 -25.44 -24.79 22.08
N LEU A 3 -26.28 -23.95 22.67
CA LEU A 3 -26.44 -22.56 22.25
C LEU A 3 -25.18 -21.71 22.49
N ALA A 4 -24.43 -21.99 23.53
CA ALA A 4 -23.24 -21.22 23.86
C ALA A 4 -22.15 -21.35 22.81
N LEU A 5 -22.02 -22.53 22.20
CA LEU A 5 -21.03 -22.73 21.13
C LEU A 5 -21.35 -21.96 19.86
N ALA A 6 -22.63 -21.87 19.51
CA ALA A 6 -23.07 -21.14 18.32
C ALA A 6 -22.80 -19.65 18.45
N ILE A 7 -22.99 -19.09 19.63
CA ILE A 7 -22.72 -17.65 19.90
C ILE A 7 -21.24 -17.36 19.78
N ALA A 8 -20.36 -18.22 20.29
CA ALA A 8 -18.92 -18.04 20.19
C ALA A 8 -18.44 -18.01 18.75
N ALA A 9 -18.98 -18.90 17.90
CA ALA A 9 -18.63 -18.94 16.47
C ALA A 9 -19.05 -17.64 15.76
N ALA A 10 -20.23 -17.10 16.09
CA ALA A 10 -20.71 -15.85 15.48
C ALA A 10 -19.81 -14.66 15.86
N LEU A 11 -19.31 -14.62 17.10
CA LEU A 11 -18.42 -13.56 17.54
C LEU A 11 -17.08 -13.60 16.81
N LEU A 12 -16.55 -14.78 16.52
CA LEU A 12 -15.29 -14.91 15.78
C LEU A 12 -15.40 -14.40 14.34
N THR A 13 -16.54 -14.58 13.68
CA THR A 13 -16.72 -14.11 12.31
C THR A 13 -16.93 -12.59 12.23
N ALA A 14 -17.24 -11.92 13.34
CA ALA A 14 -17.44 -10.48 13.37
C ALA A 14 -16.13 -9.68 13.48
N CYS A 15 -14.98 -10.35 13.68
CA CYS A 15 -13.70 -9.69 13.89
C CYS A 15 -12.91 -9.59 12.57
N HIS A 16 -13.50 -8.93 11.58
CA HIS A 16 -12.83 -8.74 10.28
C HIS A 16 -12.13 -7.39 10.25
N SER A 17 -10.86 -7.39 9.84
CA SER A 17 -10.07 -6.18 9.66
C SER A 17 -9.83 -5.93 8.18
N SER A 18 -10.03 -4.70 7.73
CA SER A 18 -9.82 -4.31 6.35
C SER A 18 -8.35 -3.99 6.11
N HIS A 19 -7.77 -4.61 5.09
CA HIS A 19 -6.37 -4.38 4.72
C HIS A 19 -6.25 -4.19 3.22
N ILE A 20 -5.25 -3.40 2.83
CA ILE A 20 -4.86 -3.23 1.44
C ILE A 20 -3.48 -3.87 1.27
N GLU A 21 -3.36 -4.79 0.30
CA GLU A 21 -2.07 -5.33 -0.12
C GLU A 21 -1.46 -4.37 -1.13
N VAL A 22 -0.38 -3.72 -0.76
CA VAL A 22 0.32 -2.77 -1.64
C VAL A 22 1.54 -3.46 -2.23
N THR A 23 1.69 -3.38 -3.54
CA THR A 23 2.90 -3.81 -4.23
C THR A 23 3.56 -2.59 -4.87
N VAL A 24 4.88 -2.49 -4.74
CA VAL A 24 5.67 -1.45 -5.39
C VAL A 24 6.67 -2.13 -6.29
N GLU A 25 6.57 -1.88 -7.58
CA GLU A 25 7.46 -2.45 -8.58
C GLU A 25 8.35 -1.35 -9.15
N ASN A 26 9.66 -1.60 -9.17
CA ASN A 26 10.62 -0.63 -9.68
C ASN A 26 10.90 -0.88 -11.16
N ARG A 27 10.27 -0.08 -12.03
CA ARG A 27 10.51 -0.09 -13.47
C ARG A 27 11.14 1.22 -13.94
N THR A 28 11.94 1.83 -13.08
CA THR A 28 12.62 3.09 -13.42
C THR A 28 13.83 2.89 -14.31
N GLY A 29 14.30 1.67 -14.48
CA GLY A 29 15.48 1.37 -15.29
C GLY A 29 16.77 1.28 -14.48
N GLY A 30 16.73 1.54 -13.18
CA GLY A 30 17.88 1.44 -12.30
C GLY A 30 17.43 1.21 -10.86
N PRO A 31 18.35 0.93 -9.95
CA PRO A 31 17.99 0.77 -8.54
C PRO A 31 17.54 2.10 -7.95
N ILE A 32 16.63 2.04 -6.98
CA ILE A 32 16.21 3.21 -6.23
C ILE A 32 16.56 3.01 -4.75
N ARG A 33 16.63 4.12 -4.02
CA ARG A 33 16.98 4.11 -2.60
C ARG A 33 15.99 4.96 -1.82
N LEU A 34 15.92 4.69 -0.52
CA LEU A 34 15.12 5.49 0.41
C LEU A 34 13.67 5.61 -0.05
N LEU A 35 13.11 4.47 -0.48
CA LEU A 35 11.71 4.42 -0.88
C LEU A 35 10.83 4.60 0.35
N GLN A 36 9.88 5.53 0.26
CA GLN A 36 8.90 5.78 1.32
C GLN A 36 7.53 5.96 0.70
N VAL A 37 6.57 5.22 1.23
CA VAL A 37 5.18 5.31 0.80
C VAL A 37 4.37 5.80 2.00
N ASP A 38 3.78 6.99 1.88
CA ASP A 38 2.98 7.60 2.92
C ASP A 38 1.50 7.41 2.62
N TYR A 39 0.74 7.03 3.61
CA TYR A 39 -0.71 6.94 3.52
C TYR A 39 -1.31 7.61 4.76
N PRO A 40 -2.63 7.86 4.81
CA PRO A 40 -3.18 8.79 5.82
C PRO A 40 -2.81 8.51 7.27
N SER A 41 -2.54 7.27 7.64
CA SER A 41 -2.28 6.96 9.05
C SER A 41 -0.84 6.58 9.36
N ALA A 42 -0.01 6.34 8.33
CA ALA A 42 1.36 5.86 8.57
C ALA A 42 2.17 5.85 7.28
N SER A 43 3.35 5.22 7.32
CA SER A 43 4.19 5.05 6.15
C SER A 43 4.93 3.73 6.22
N PHE A 44 5.39 3.25 5.08
CA PHE A 44 6.29 2.12 4.99
C PHE A 44 7.32 2.40 3.89
N GLY A 45 8.38 1.62 3.87
CA GLY A 45 9.39 1.84 2.86
C GLY A 45 10.47 0.78 2.87
N ALA A 46 11.53 1.05 2.10
CA ALA A 46 12.68 0.20 1.97
C ALA A 46 13.92 1.05 1.73
N ASP A 47 15.07 0.61 2.27
CA ASP A 47 16.33 1.32 2.05
C ASP A 47 16.73 1.32 0.59
N SER A 48 16.42 0.24 -0.12
CA SER A 48 16.73 0.11 -1.54
C SER A 48 15.76 -0.86 -2.19
N LEU A 49 15.57 -0.69 -3.50
CA LEU A 49 14.78 -1.60 -4.30
C LEU A 49 15.46 -1.72 -5.65
N ALA A 50 15.94 -2.91 -5.99
CA ALA A 50 16.68 -3.15 -7.21
C ALA A 50 15.80 -2.92 -8.44
N ALA A 51 16.44 -2.66 -9.58
CA ALA A 51 15.72 -2.52 -10.85
C ALA A 51 14.94 -3.79 -11.14
N GLY A 52 13.66 -3.65 -11.47
CA GLY A 52 12.77 -4.77 -11.77
C GLY A 52 12.23 -5.50 -10.54
N ALA A 53 12.67 -5.13 -9.35
CA ALA A 53 12.22 -5.80 -8.13
C ALA A 53 10.87 -5.26 -7.65
N THR A 54 10.17 -6.08 -6.91
CA THR A 54 8.86 -5.76 -6.33
C THR A 54 8.92 -5.99 -4.82
N MET A 55 8.36 -5.05 -4.07
CA MET A 55 8.14 -5.24 -2.64
C MET A 55 6.65 -5.25 -2.35
N ARG A 56 6.26 -5.89 -1.26
CA ARG A 56 4.87 -5.96 -0.81
C ARG A 56 4.76 -5.50 0.62
N TYR A 57 3.66 -4.84 0.92
CA TYR A 57 3.36 -4.45 2.28
C TYR A 57 1.86 -4.37 2.48
N ARG A 58 1.39 -4.86 3.62
CA ARG A 58 -0.03 -4.83 3.97
C ARG A 58 -0.28 -3.62 4.84
N ILE A 59 -1.24 -2.79 4.47
CA ILE A 59 -1.58 -1.59 5.23
C ILE A 59 -3.04 -1.63 5.69
N GLN A 60 -3.30 -0.88 6.76
CA GLN A 60 -4.64 -0.61 7.25
C GLN A 60 -4.78 0.90 7.31
N VAL A 61 -5.69 1.45 6.51
CA VAL A 61 -5.87 2.89 6.41
C VAL A 61 -6.80 3.38 7.51
N GLN A 62 -6.37 4.39 8.25
CA GLN A 62 -7.19 5.11 9.21
C GLN A 62 -7.27 6.56 8.77
N GLY A 63 -8.50 7.08 8.64
CA GLY A 63 -8.70 8.40 8.07
C GLY A 63 -8.76 8.36 6.55
N THR A 64 -8.70 9.53 5.94
CA THR A 64 -8.83 9.69 4.49
C THR A 64 -7.77 10.67 4.00
N GLY A 65 -7.14 10.36 2.89
CA GLY A 65 -6.15 11.24 2.29
C GLY A 65 -5.38 10.59 1.16
N PRO A 66 -4.51 11.35 0.51
CA PRO A 66 -3.77 10.85 -0.64
C PRO A 66 -2.63 9.93 -0.23
N LEU A 67 -2.28 9.04 -1.15
CA LEU A 67 -1.05 8.27 -1.08
C LEU A 67 0.07 9.12 -1.68
N LYS A 68 1.27 9.06 -1.08
CA LYS A 68 2.46 9.73 -1.62
C LYS A 68 3.60 8.74 -1.67
N VAL A 69 4.35 8.79 -2.75
CA VAL A 69 5.53 7.94 -2.93
C VAL A 69 6.73 8.83 -3.17
N GLN A 70 7.82 8.59 -2.44
CA GLN A 70 9.06 9.32 -2.65
C GLN A 70 10.24 8.35 -2.60
N TYR A 71 11.26 8.67 -3.38
CA TYR A 71 12.45 7.84 -3.45
C TYR A 71 13.59 8.64 -4.07
N THR A 72 14.81 8.11 -3.95
CA THR A 72 15.98 8.65 -4.63
C THR A 72 16.29 7.75 -5.82
N ALA A 73 16.31 8.32 -7.01
CA ALA A 73 16.61 7.59 -8.24
C ALA A 73 18.09 7.22 -8.31
N GLY A 74 18.43 6.30 -9.22
CA GLY A 74 19.80 5.85 -9.38
C GLY A 74 20.80 6.94 -9.74
N ASN A 75 20.34 8.04 -10.36
CA ASN A 75 21.18 9.19 -10.67
C ASN A 75 21.33 10.18 -9.50
N GLY A 76 20.75 9.88 -8.34
CA GLY A 76 20.81 10.73 -7.17
C GLY A 76 19.70 11.75 -7.06
N ASN A 77 18.81 11.84 -8.04
CA ASN A 77 17.70 12.78 -8.01
C ASN A 77 16.56 12.25 -7.16
N ALA A 78 15.97 13.15 -6.36
CA ALA A 78 14.78 12.82 -5.57
C ALA A 78 13.54 12.85 -6.48
N ALA A 79 12.63 11.91 -6.26
CA ALA A 79 11.36 11.86 -6.96
C ALA A 79 10.23 11.78 -5.95
N GLN A 80 9.11 12.42 -6.27
CA GLN A 80 7.91 12.38 -5.43
C GLN A 80 6.70 12.34 -6.33
N VAL A 81 5.78 11.41 -6.06
CA VAL A 81 4.57 11.22 -6.85
C VAL A 81 3.38 11.11 -5.90
N SER A 82 2.30 11.79 -6.23
CA SER A 82 1.03 11.66 -5.50
C SER A 82 0.16 10.60 -6.16
N GLY A 83 -0.39 9.72 -5.35
CA GLY A 83 -1.24 8.64 -5.82
C GLY A 83 -2.70 8.90 -5.54
N PRO A 84 -3.53 7.85 -5.62
CA PRO A 84 -4.95 7.98 -5.37
C PRO A 84 -5.23 8.30 -3.92
N GLU A 85 -6.41 8.85 -3.68
CA GLU A 85 -6.90 9.07 -2.33
C GLU A 85 -7.39 7.75 -1.74
N LEU A 86 -6.97 7.46 -0.52
CA LEU A 86 -7.39 6.26 0.21
C LEU A 86 -8.31 6.65 1.34
N ALA A 87 -9.22 5.77 1.69
CA ALA A 87 -10.20 5.99 2.73
C ALA A 87 -10.21 4.84 3.72
N GLU A 88 -10.66 5.13 4.92
CA GLU A 88 -10.80 4.15 5.98
C GLU A 88 -11.72 3.01 5.54
N SER A 89 -11.44 1.80 6.00
CA SER A 89 -12.21 0.59 5.72
C SER A 89 -12.12 0.06 4.29
N GLN A 90 -11.24 0.60 3.47
CA GLN A 90 -10.97 0.02 2.15
C GLN A 90 -10.15 -1.26 2.28
N GLU A 91 -10.41 -2.20 1.38
CA GLU A 91 -9.66 -3.44 1.31
C GLU A 91 -9.48 -3.86 -0.14
N GLY A 92 -8.46 -4.69 -0.38
CA GLY A 92 -8.13 -5.17 -1.70
C GLY A 92 -6.65 -5.02 -2.01
N ASP A 93 -6.37 -4.65 -3.26
CA ASP A 93 -5.01 -4.56 -3.76
C ASP A 93 -4.75 -3.19 -4.37
N LEU A 94 -3.52 -2.71 -4.19
CA LEU A 94 -3.04 -1.49 -4.85
C LEU A 94 -1.66 -1.79 -5.42
N SER A 95 -1.53 -1.69 -6.73
CA SER A 95 -0.26 -1.85 -7.41
C SER A 95 0.31 -0.47 -7.74
N ILE A 96 1.56 -0.26 -7.37
CA ILE A 96 2.31 0.96 -7.67
C ILE A 96 3.47 0.55 -8.56
N VAL A 97 3.50 1.07 -9.78
CA VAL A 97 4.60 0.81 -10.72
C VAL A 97 5.38 2.10 -10.89
N LEU A 98 6.62 2.10 -10.44
CA LEU A 98 7.50 3.26 -10.57
C LEU A 98 8.14 3.22 -11.96
N LEU A 99 7.99 4.32 -12.69
CA LEU A 99 8.40 4.46 -14.09
C LEU A 99 9.55 5.46 -14.22
N PRO A 100 10.26 5.48 -15.35
CA PRO A 100 11.34 6.47 -15.56
C PRO A 100 10.83 7.90 -15.47
N ALA A 101 11.74 8.83 -15.24
CA ALA A 101 11.49 10.27 -15.18
C ALA A 101 10.55 10.70 -14.04
N GLY A 102 10.59 9.97 -12.92
CA GLY A 102 9.83 10.34 -11.73
C GLY A 102 8.32 10.12 -11.86
N LYS A 103 7.90 9.25 -12.77
CA LYS A 103 6.49 8.94 -12.99
C LYS A 103 6.11 7.65 -12.27
N ALA A 104 4.82 7.46 -12.04
CA ALA A 104 4.31 6.23 -11.47
C ALA A 104 2.92 5.93 -12.02
N ASP A 105 2.60 4.65 -12.05
CA ASP A 105 1.29 4.17 -12.45
C ASP A 105 0.65 3.50 -11.23
N PHE A 106 -0.54 3.95 -10.86
CA PHE A 106 -1.28 3.44 -9.71
C PHE A 106 -2.48 2.64 -10.21
N ARG A 107 -2.59 1.39 -9.77
CA ARG A 107 -3.66 0.48 -10.19
C ARG A 107 -4.38 -0.05 -8.97
N PRO A 108 -5.41 0.68 -8.48
CA PRO A 108 -6.18 0.21 -7.33
C PRO A 108 -7.26 -0.78 -7.75
N SER A 109 -7.48 -1.78 -6.89
CA SER A 109 -8.60 -2.69 -6.97
C SER A 109 -9.15 -2.81 -5.56
N LEU A 110 -9.93 -1.82 -5.16
CA LEU A 110 -10.34 -1.62 -3.77
C LEU A 110 -11.85 -1.61 -3.64
N SER A 111 -12.32 -2.05 -2.48
CA SER A 111 -13.73 -1.98 -2.10
C SER A 111 -13.82 -1.49 -0.66
N SER A 112 -14.97 -0.92 -0.30
CA SER A 112 -15.22 -0.50 1.06
C SER A 112 -15.86 -1.63 1.84
N ASN A 113 -15.29 -1.90 3.02
CA ASN A 113 -15.84 -2.90 3.92
C ASN A 113 -16.62 -2.18 5.01
N LYS A 114 -17.92 -2.03 4.80
CA LYS A 114 -18.82 -1.39 5.77
C LYS A 114 -19.83 -2.36 6.32
#